data_917328c80e181618eab631915363d144
#
_entry.id   917328c80e181618eab631915363d144
#
_cell.length_a   1.000
_cell.length_b   1.000
_cell.length_c   1.000
_cell.angle_alpha   90.00
_cell.angle_beta   90.00
_cell.angle_gamma   90.00
#
_symmetry.space_group_name_H-M   'P 1'
#
loop_
_entity.id
_entity.type
_entity.pdbx_description
1 polymer ?
#
loop_
_entity_poly.entity_id
_entity_poly.type
_entity_poly.pdbx_seq_one_letter_code
_entity_poly.pdbx_strand_id
1 'polypeptide(L)'
;MKIIVGHSNMDLDCIGSMVLAKYLFPEHVPVRSHLVHPVARKLMHLYERRLALATAAELKGKSLSHVVVVDTRSMDRIAEYLKQAGDYSGARFEVFDHHPQDDRDIPNALVHERSFGANTTQLGLELMRHGVFVEPEDATIALTGIYADTGNFTHANVCQEDFEVASFLLAQGASLSMVKEFLAPLQDKQQLVLFHELLQKLERSHHRGHEVHSCFMELDEDCQGLGSVLEQAFEVEQAEILIGFFFFKKKGKLLIIGRAAKNEANMGELLAAFGGGGHRQAGSGTVKAEDGRAVAAKVMDYLDALLEPAPTARDIMSPEVGCLRDSQTLLEASLALERMAHTGAPVLNDEGTPVGFLTLRDISKGRRGGQ
;
A
#
# COMPACT_ATOMS: atom_id res chain seq x y z
N MET A 1 -18.34 -31.26 4.55
CA MET A 1 -18.67 -29.99 3.88
C MET A 1 -17.44 -29.48 3.15
N LYS A 2 -17.61 -28.88 1.96
CA LYS A 2 -16.52 -28.26 1.19
C LYS A 2 -16.74 -26.73 1.22
N ILE A 3 -15.70 -25.94 1.46
CA ILE A 3 -15.82 -24.49 1.61
C ILE A 3 -14.72 -23.74 0.83
N ILE A 4 -15.04 -22.49 0.48
CA ILE A 4 -14.07 -21.49 0.00
C ILE A 4 -13.99 -20.41 1.06
N VAL A 5 -12.79 -20.07 1.51
CA VAL A 5 -12.52 -19.03 2.50
C VAL A 5 -11.39 -18.12 2.03
N GLY A 6 -11.44 -16.88 2.43
CA GLY A 6 -10.33 -15.96 2.29
C GLY A 6 -9.77 -15.56 3.65
N HIS A 7 -8.90 -14.54 3.67
CA HIS A 7 -8.34 -14.03 4.92
C HIS A 7 -9.38 -13.30 5.78
N SER A 8 -9.15 -13.26 7.09
CA SER A 8 -9.86 -12.35 7.99
C SER A 8 -9.61 -10.89 7.57
N ASN A 9 -10.62 -10.02 7.68
CA ASN A 9 -10.63 -8.66 7.14
C ASN A 9 -10.63 -8.61 5.60
N MET A 10 -11.57 -9.37 5.01
CA MET A 10 -11.72 -9.53 3.55
C MET A 10 -11.70 -8.19 2.82
N ASP A 11 -10.83 -8.07 1.84
CA ASP A 11 -10.73 -6.93 0.93
C ASP A 11 -11.31 -7.24 -0.45
N LEU A 12 -11.05 -6.39 -1.42
CA LEU A 12 -11.63 -6.52 -2.76
C LEU A 12 -10.99 -7.65 -3.56
N ASP A 13 -9.68 -7.93 -3.38
CA ASP A 13 -9.01 -9.03 -4.09
C ASP A 13 -9.43 -10.38 -3.51
N CYS A 14 -9.54 -10.48 -2.19
CA CYS A 14 -10.09 -11.64 -1.52
C CYS A 14 -11.50 -11.98 -2.03
N ILE A 15 -12.40 -10.99 -2.16
CA ILE A 15 -13.76 -11.20 -2.65
C ILE A 15 -13.75 -11.59 -4.14
N GLY A 16 -12.97 -10.90 -4.97
CA GLY A 16 -12.79 -11.23 -6.38
C GLY A 16 -12.31 -12.66 -6.59
N SER A 17 -11.31 -13.06 -5.80
CA SER A 17 -10.77 -14.41 -5.78
C SER A 17 -11.82 -15.46 -5.38
N MET A 18 -12.61 -15.19 -4.32
CA MET A 18 -13.69 -16.11 -3.90
C MET A 18 -14.74 -16.32 -4.98
N VAL A 19 -15.11 -15.25 -5.70
CA VAL A 19 -16.09 -15.32 -6.80
C VAL A 19 -15.55 -16.19 -7.93
N LEU A 20 -14.30 -16.00 -8.37
CA LEU A 20 -13.73 -16.82 -9.44
C LEU A 20 -13.46 -18.27 -8.98
N ALA A 21 -13.04 -18.47 -7.73
CA ALA A 21 -12.85 -19.80 -7.17
C ALA A 21 -14.15 -20.65 -7.21
N LYS A 22 -15.33 -20.01 -7.08
CA LYS A 22 -16.61 -20.73 -7.17
C LYS A 22 -16.87 -21.36 -8.53
N TYR A 23 -16.33 -20.79 -9.61
CA TYR A 23 -16.41 -21.41 -10.95
C TYR A 23 -15.52 -22.65 -11.08
N LEU A 24 -14.36 -22.66 -10.41
CA LEU A 24 -13.47 -23.83 -10.38
C LEU A 24 -13.96 -24.89 -9.39
N PHE A 25 -14.62 -24.47 -8.33
CA PHE A 25 -15.09 -25.31 -7.24
C PHE A 25 -16.61 -25.15 -6.98
N PRO A 26 -17.48 -25.53 -7.93
CA PRO A 26 -18.93 -25.21 -7.87
C PRO A 26 -19.66 -25.88 -6.70
N GLU A 27 -19.12 -26.98 -6.14
CA GLU A 27 -19.68 -27.69 -5.00
C GLU A 27 -19.28 -27.07 -3.64
N HIS A 28 -18.40 -26.06 -3.63
CA HIS A 28 -17.95 -25.45 -2.40
C HIS A 28 -18.82 -24.26 -2.02
N VAL A 29 -19.01 -24.08 -0.71
CA VAL A 29 -19.75 -22.96 -0.15
C VAL A 29 -18.76 -21.84 0.20
N PRO A 30 -18.86 -20.67 -0.41
CA PRO A 30 -18.04 -19.54 -0.03
C PRO A 30 -18.51 -19.01 1.34
N VAL A 31 -17.55 -18.76 2.24
CA VAL A 31 -17.83 -18.35 3.63
C VAL A 31 -17.15 -17.02 3.91
N ARG A 32 -17.92 -16.02 4.35
CA ARG A 32 -17.39 -14.71 4.70
C ARG A 32 -16.79 -14.65 6.10
N SER A 33 -15.76 -13.83 6.26
CA SER A 33 -15.28 -13.38 7.56
C SER A 33 -16.29 -12.44 8.25
N HIS A 34 -16.23 -12.36 9.56
CA HIS A 34 -16.95 -11.34 10.33
C HIS A 34 -16.32 -9.94 10.14
N LEU A 35 -15.03 -9.87 9.78
CA LEU A 35 -14.33 -8.64 9.46
C LEU A 35 -14.27 -8.46 7.94
N VAL A 36 -14.66 -7.28 7.50
CA VAL A 36 -14.60 -6.86 6.09
C VAL A 36 -13.96 -5.49 6.04
N HIS A 37 -12.97 -5.37 5.18
CA HIS A 37 -12.30 -4.10 4.94
C HIS A 37 -13.30 -3.01 4.51
N PRO A 38 -13.22 -1.79 5.02
CA PRO A 38 -14.22 -0.75 4.74
C PRO A 38 -14.51 -0.54 3.25
N VAL A 39 -13.48 -0.55 2.41
CA VAL A 39 -13.61 -0.38 0.95
C VAL A 39 -14.45 -1.50 0.31
N ALA A 40 -14.33 -2.73 0.82
CA ALA A 40 -15.04 -3.88 0.29
C ALA A 40 -16.52 -3.96 0.71
N ARG A 41 -16.92 -3.25 1.79
CA ARG A 41 -18.30 -3.31 2.34
C ARG A 41 -19.35 -2.86 1.34
N LYS A 42 -19.08 -1.80 0.57
CA LYS A 42 -20.02 -1.28 -0.42
C LYS A 42 -20.27 -2.32 -1.52
N LEU A 43 -19.22 -2.93 -2.04
CA LEU A 43 -19.31 -4.00 -3.03
C LEU A 43 -20.10 -5.20 -2.48
N MET A 44 -19.74 -5.67 -1.28
CA MET A 44 -20.44 -6.78 -0.64
C MET A 44 -21.92 -6.50 -0.42
N HIS A 45 -22.29 -5.29 -0.01
CA HIS A 45 -23.68 -4.93 0.19
C HIS A 45 -24.47 -4.91 -1.11
N LEU A 46 -23.90 -4.31 -2.17
CA LEU A 46 -24.56 -4.24 -3.48
C LEU A 46 -24.78 -5.63 -4.08
N TYR A 47 -23.79 -6.51 -3.96
CA TYR A 47 -23.80 -7.86 -4.55
C TYR A 47 -24.14 -8.96 -3.52
N GLU A 48 -24.72 -8.65 -2.36
CA GLU A 48 -24.99 -9.59 -1.28
C GLU A 48 -25.70 -10.86 -1.76
N ARG A 49 -26.77 -10.70 -2.56
CA ARG A 49 -27.53 -11.84 -3.11
C ARG A 49 -26.73 -12.66 -4.12
N ARG A 50 -25.87 -12.00 -4.89
CA ARG A 50 -25.04 -12.65 -5.91
C ARG A 50 -23.91 -13.44 -5.28
N LEU A 51 -23.22 -12.83 -4.33
CA LEU A 51 -22.13 -13.45 -3.60
C LEU A 51 -22.60 -14.66 -2.79
N ALA A 52 -23.81 -14.60 -2.23
CA ALA A 52 -24.45 -15.66 -1.45
C ALA A 52 -23.48 -16.31 -0.44
N LEU A 53 -22.71 -15.48 0.27
CA LEU A 53 -21.71 -15.94 1.21
C LEU A 53 -22.36 -16.47 2.50
N ALA A 54 -22.05 -17.71 2.88
CA ALA A 54 -22.40 -18.23 4.20
C ALA A 54 -21.61 -17.49 5.29
N THR A 55 -22.06 -17.55 6.51
CA THR A 55 -21.34 -17.03 7.68
C THR A 55 -20.50 -18.13 8.33
N ALA A 56 -19.43 -17.75 9.03
CA ALA A 56 -18.64 -18.71 9.79
C ALA A 56 -19.48 -19.47 10.85
N ALA A 57 -20.54 -18.84 11.38
CA ALA A 57 -21.46 -19.49 12.32
C ALA A 57 -22.22 -20.69 11.71
N GLU A 58 -22.45 -20.70 10.40
CA GLU A 58 -23.11 -21.81 9.70
C GLU A 58 -22.23 -23.06 9.57
N LEU A 59 -20.93 -22.93 9.85
CA LEU A 59 -19.98 -24.05 9.93
C LEU A 59 -20.10 -24.83 11.25
N LYS A 60 -20.85 -24.31 12.24
CA LYS A 60 -20.92 -24.90 13.56
C LYS A 60 -21.36 -26.37 13.50
N GLY A 61 -20.51 -27.24 14.05
CA GLY A 61 -20.74 -28.68 14.09
C GLY A 61 -20.61 -29.39 12.74
N LYS A 62 -20.18 -28.72 11.68
CA LYS A 62 -19.94 -29.33 10.36
C LYS A 62 -18.53 -29.92 10.29
N SER A 63 -18.39 -31.13 9.75
CA SER A 63 -17.10 -31.70 9.42
C SER A 63 -16.66 -31.19 8.02
N LEU A 64 -15.45 -30.64 7.93
CA LEU A 64 -14.88 -30.13 6.69
C LEU A 64 -14.08 -31.24 6.01
N SER A 65 -14.26 -31.40 4.70
CA SER A 65 -13.52 -32.39 3.89
C SER A 65 -12.56 -31.73 2.89
N HIS A 66 -12.88 -30.54 2.42
CA HIS A 66 -12.02 -29.77 1.53
C HIS A 66 -12.20 -28.27 1.80
N VAL A 67 -11.09 -27.56 1.95
CA VAL A 67 -11.03 -26.12 2.19
C VAL A 67 -10.17 -25.50 1.11
N VAL A 68 -10.80 -24.71 0.24
CA VAL A 68 -10.12 -23.86 -0.72
C VAL A 68 -9.89 -22.52 -0.05
N VAL A 69 -8.63 -22.11 0.00
CA VAL A 69 -8.21 -20.85 0.62
C VAL A 69 -7.71 -19.91 -0.47
N VAL A 70 -8.20 -18.69 -0.48
CA VAL A 70 -7.81 -17.68 -1.47
C VAL A 70 -7.23 -16.46 -0.77
N ASP A 71 -6.24 -15.84 -1.41
CA ASP A 71 -5.62 -14.58 -1.03
C ASP A 71 -5.00 -14.60 0.38
N THR A 72 -4.63 -15.76 0.82
CA THR A 72 -3.76 -15.97 1.98
C THR A 72 -3.31 -17.41 2.06
N ARG A 73 -2.13 -17.64 2.59
CA ARG A 73 -1.60 -18.96 2.94
C ARG A 73 -1.45 -19.16 4.45
N SER A 74 -1.74 -18.11 5.24
CA SER A 74 -1.54 -18.11 6.68
C SER A 74 -2.70 -18.79 7.42
N MET A 75 -2.37 -19.77 8.28
CA MET A 75 -3.31 -20.47 9.13
C MET A 75 -4.04 -19.53 10.08
N ASP A 76 -3.35 -18.52 10.62
CA ASP A 76 -3.93 -17.58 11.57
C ASP A 76 -5.04 -16.74 10.94
N ARG A 77 -4.89 -16.41 9.65
CA ARG A 77 -5.87 -15.59 8.92
C ARG A 77 -7.16 -16.33 8.60
N ILE A 78 -7.17 -17.68 8.65
CA ILE A 78 -8.37 -18.51 8.43
C ILE A 78 -8.88 -19.16 9.73
N ALA A 79 -8.21 -18.94 10.86
CA ALA A 79 -8.51 -19.61 12.14
C ALA A 79 -9.95 -19.42 12.61
N GLU A 80 -10.61 -18.30 12.28
CA GLU A 80 -11.99 -18.04 12.68
C GLU A 80 -12.97 -19.05 12.08
N TYR A 81 -12.77 -19.46 10.81
CA TYR A 81 -13.62 -20.45 10.13
C TYR A 81 -13.43 -21.84 10.75
N LEU A 82 -12.16 -22.21 11.00
CA LEU A 82 -11.81 -23.52 11.53
C LEU A 82 -12.30 -23.69 12.99
N LYS A 83 -12.25 -22.62 13.79
CA LYS A 83 -12.78 -22.62 15.17
C LYS A 83 -14.29 -22.84 15.25
N GLN A 84 -15.03 -22.46 14.20
CA GLN A 84 -16.47 -22.65 14.14
C GLN A 84 -16.85 -24.06 13.64
N ALA A 85 -16.00 -24.69 12.84
CA ALA A 85 -16.22 -26.03 12.33
C ALA A 85 -16.20 -27.07 13.47
N GLY A 86 -16.92 -28.18 13.28
CA GLY A 86 -16.91 -29.29 14.24
C GLY A 86 -15.62 -30.11 14.17
N ASP A 87 -15.17 -30.45 12.96
CA ASP A 87 -13.96 -31.20 12.69
C ASP A 87 -13.40 -30.83 11.32
N TYR A 88 -12.09 -30.66 11.25
CA TYR A 88 -11.34 -30.41 10.00
C TYR A 88 -10.03 -31.22 9.94
N SER A 89 -9.80 -32.13 10.89
CA SER A 89 -8.55 -32.91 10.98
C SER A 89 -8.25 -33.73 9.72
N GLY A 90 -9.29 -34.18 9.01
CA GLY A 90 -9.19 -34.89 7.73
C GLY A 90 -9.39 -34.01 6.50
N ALA A 91 -9.45 -32.69 6.65
CA ALA A 91 -9.69 -31.78 5.54
C ALA A 91 -8.45 -31.65 4.66
N ARG A 92 -8.65 -31.69 3.34
CA ARG A 92 -7.64 -31.27 2.38
C ARG A 92 -7.68 -29.76 2.25
N PHE A 93 -6.51 -29.13 2.28
CA PHE A 93 -6.36 -27.69 2.04
C PHE A 93 -5.76 -27.45 0.66
N GLU A 94 -6.38 -26.56 -0.11
CA GLU A 94 -5.91 -26.11 -1.41
C GLU A 94 -5.87 -24.58 -1.40
N VAL A 95 -4.69 -24.01 -1.61
CA VAL A 95 -4.40 -22.59 -1.41
C VAL A 95 -4.04 -21.93 -2.73
N PHE A 96 -4.72 -20.85 -3.06
CA PHE A 96 -4.37 -19.93 -4.13
C PHE A 96 -3.93 -18.63 -3.51
N ASP A 97 -2.66 -18.30 -3.63
CA ASP A 97 -2.08 -17.11 -2.98
C ASP A 97 -0.92 -16.54 -3.78
N HIS A 98 -0.77 -15.23 -3.77
CA HIS A 98 0.30 -14.50 -4.45
C HIS A 98 1.33 -13.91 -3.47
N HIS A 99 1.09 -14.06 -2.17
CA HIS A 99 2.01 -13.60 -1.13
C HIS A 99 3.22 -14.55 -0.98
N PRO A 100 4.39 -14.02 -0.55
CA PRO A 100 5.56 -14.85 -0.28
C PRO A 100 5.35 -15.82 0.88
N GLN A 101 6.11 -16.90 0.90
CA GLN A 101 6.08 -17.91 1.95
C GLN A 101 6.42 -17.33 3.32
N ASP A 102 5.69 -17.78 4.37
CA ASP A 102 5.85 -17.38 5.77
C ASP A 102 5.79 -18.63 6.66
N ASP A 103 6.41 -18.58 7.85
CA ASP A 103 6.39 -19.64 8.87
C ASP A 103 4.97 -19.98 9.40
N ARG A 104 3.99 -19.12 9.12
CA ARG A 104 2.57 -19.29 9.49
C ARG A 104 1.72 -19.96 8.42
N ASP A 105 2.35 -20.51 7.39
CA ASP A 105 1.66 -21.17 6.29
C ASP A 105 0.84 -22.38 6.75
N ILE A 106 -0.24 -22.67 6.02
CA ILE A 106 -1.10 -23.82 6.28
C ILE A 106 -0.29 -25.11 6.01
N PRO A 107 -0.08 -25.96 7.01
CA PRO A 107 0.74 -27.15 6.84
C PRO A 107 0.07 -28.16 5.90
N ASN A 108 0.89 -28.82 5.07
CA ASN A 108 0.45 -29.86 4.13
C ASN A 108 -0.61 -29.41 3.11
N ALA A 109 -0.77 -28.12 2.86
CA ALA A 109 -1.66 -27.61 1.83
C ALA A 109 -1.07 -27.86 0.43
N LEU A 110 -1.96 -28.07 -0.56
CA LEU A 110 -1.59 -27.92 -1.95
C LEU A 110 -1.58 -26.42 -2.27
N VAL A 111 -0.42 -25.83 -2.47
CA VAL A 111 -0.28 -24.39 -2.69
C VAL A 111 -0.02 -24.10 -4.16
N HIS A 112 -0.88 -23.29 -4.75
CA HIS A 112 -0.71 -22.67 -6.05
C HIS A 112 -0.12 -21.28 -5.84
N GLU A 113 1.21 -21.19 -5.75
CA GLU A 113 1.93 -19.95 -5.53
C GLU A 113 2.38 -19.36 -6.86
N ARG A 114 2.02 -18.10 -7.10
CA ARG A 114 2.54 -17.31 -8.22
C ARG A 114 2.55 -15.83 -7.84
N SER A 115 3.65 -15.15 -8.16
CA SER A 115 3.81 -13.71 -7.91
C SER A 115 3.10 -12.92 -9.02
N PHE A 116 1.80 -12.68 -8.82
CA PHE A 116 0.98 -11.79 -9.64
C PHE A 116 0.68 -10.50 -8.87
N GLY A 117 0.21 -9.48 -9.56
CA GLY A 117 -0.23 -8.23 -8.96
C GLY A 117 -1.46 -8.41 -8.04
N ALA A 118 -2.30 -9.41 -8.33
CA ALA A 118 -3.49 -9.75 -7.54
C ALA A 118 -3.69 -11.28 -7.52
N ASN A 119 -4.25 -11.81 -6.44
CA ASN A 119 -4.61 -13.23 -6.37
C ASN A 119 -5.76 -13.58 -7.34
N THR A 120 -6.70 -12.65 -7.55
CA THR A 120 -7.76 -12.79 -8.55
C THR A 120 -7.21 -13.07 -9.96
N THR A 121 -6.03 -12.55 -10.30
CA THR A 121 -5.34 -12.83 -11.57
C THR A 121 -5.04 -14.31 -11.71
N GLN A 122 -4.54 -14.97 -10.66
CA GLN A 122 -4.23 -16.41 -10.69
C GLN A 122 -5.46 -17.25 -11.04
N LEU A 123 -6.56 -16.98 -10.38
CA LEU A 123 -7.82 -17.71 -10.63
C LEU A 123 -8.42 -17.38 -12.00
N GLY A 124 -8.31 -16.13 -12.45
CA GLY A 124 -8.72 -15.72 -13.78
C GLY A 124 -7.97 -16.46 -14.88
N LEU A 125 -6.65 -16.63 -14.75
CA LEU A 125 -5.84 -17.43 -15.70
C LEU A 125 -6.31 -18.88 -15.77
N GLU A 126 -6.65 -19.51 -14.64
CA GLU A 126 -7.17 -20.88 -14.67
C GLU A 126 -8.51 -20.96 -15.41
N LEU A 127 -9.41 -19.99 -15.20
CA LEU A 127 -10.68 -19.94 -15.93
C LEU A 127 -10.47 -19.71 -17.43
N MET A 128 -9.53 -18.84 -17.82
CA MET A 128 -9.16 -18.63 -19.23
C MET A 128 -8.65 -19.92 -19.88
N ARG A 129 -7.76 -20.66 -19.20
CA ARG A 129 -7.21 -21.94 -19.69
C ARG A 129 -8.29 -22.99 -19.93
N HIS A 130 -9.31 -22.99 -19.08
CA HIS A 130 -10.42 -23.93 -19.16
C HIS A 130 -11.57 -23.42 -20.04
N GLY A 131 -11.48 -22.23 -20.64
CA GLY A 131 -12.53 -21.63 -21.47
C GLY A 131 -13.84 -21.41 -20.72
N VAL A 132 -13.78 -21.13 -19.42
CA VAL A 132 -14.96 -20.96 -18.58
C VAL A 132 -15.52 -19.56 -18.78
N PHE A 133 -16.83 -19.48 -19.07
CA PHE A 133 -17.54 -18.22 -19.11
C PHE A 133 -17.78 -17.69 -17.69
N VAL A 134 -17.52 -16.39 -17.49
CA VAL A 134 -17.76 -15.69 -16.23
C VAL A 134 -18.90 -14.69 -16.45
N GLU A 135 -19.91 -14.74 -15.60
CA GLU A 135 -21.05 -13.80 -15.67
C GLU A 135 -20.59 -12.35 -15.49
N PRO A 136 -21.19 -11.36 -16.20
CA PRO A 136 -20.72 -9.97 -16.20
C PRO A 136 -20.59 -9.32 -14.83
N GLU A 137 -21.48 -9.64 -13.90
CA GLU A 137 -21.44 -9.12 -12.52
C GLU A 137 -20.27 -9.71 -11.75
N ASP A 138 -20.03 -11.02 -11.88
CA ASP A 138 -18.89 -11.71 -11.26
C ASP A 138 -17.56 -11.25 -11.87
N ALA A 139 -17.54 -11.02 -13.19
CA ALA A 139 -16.41 -10.42 -13.88
C ALA A 139 -16.12 -8.99 -13.38
N THR A 140 -17.15 -8.20 -13.07
CA THR A 140 -17.00 -6.86 -12.49
C THR A 140 -16.42 -6.92 -11.08
N ILE A 141 -16.89 -7.85 -10.24
CA ILE A 141 -16.36 -8.06 -8.88
C ILE A 141 -14.89 -8.47 -8.94
N ALA A 142 -14.56 -9.46 -9.79
CA ALA A 142 -13.19 -9.95 -9.97
C ALA A 142 -12.26 -8.84 -10.49
N LEU A 143 -12.68 -8.09 -11.49
CA LEU A 143 -11.91 -6.97 -12.03
C LEU A 143 -11.67 -5.89 -10.99
N THR A 144 -12.63 -5.65 -10.08
CA THR A 144 -12.47 -4.70 -8.97
C THR A 144 -11.35 -5.17 -8.02
N GLY A 145 -11.24 -6.47 -7.76
CA GLY A 145 -10.14 -7.05 -6.97
C GLY A 145 -8.78 -6.77 -7.61
N ILE A 146 -8.62 -7.07 -8.91
CA ILE A 146 -7.37 -6.83 -9.64
C ILE A 146 -6.99 -5.34 -9.58
N TYR A 147 -7.93 -4.43 -9.87
CA TYR A 147 -7.67 -2.99 -9.81
C TYR A 147 -7.23 -2.52 -8.42
N ALA A 148 -7.86 -3.06 -7.38
CA ALA A 148 -7.56 -2.68 -6.00
C ALA A 148 -6.13 -3.07 -5.60
N ASP A 149 -5.75 -4.32 -5.82
CA ASP A 149 -4.48 -4.87 -5.34
C ASP A 149 -3.29 -4.46 -6.20
N THR A 150 -3.53 -4.21 -7.48
CA THR A 150 -2.53 -3.66 -8.42
C THR A 150 -2.39 -2.13 -8.34
N GLY A 151 -3.16 -1.44 -7.49
CA GLY A 151 -3.19 0.02 -7.44
C GLY A 151 -3.51 0.63 -8.79
N ASN A 152 -4.58 0.18 -9.44
CA ASN A 152 -4.92 0.55 -10.82
C ASN A 152 -3.81 0.23 -11.83
N PHE A 153 -3.13 -0.90 -11.68
CA PHE A 153 -2.00 -1.36 -12.51
C PHE A 153 -0.75 -0.47 -12.40
N THR A 154 -0.53 0.18 -11.26
CA THR A 154 0.63 1.05 -11.05
C THR A 154 1.61 0.53 -10.00
N HIS A 155 1.27 -0.50 -9.24
CA HIS A 155 2.15 -1.10 -8.25
C HIS A 155 3.32 -1.86 -8.92
N ALA A 156 4.45 -1.97 -8.20
CA ALA A 156 5.68 -2.57 -8.73
C ALA A 156 5.60 -4.08 -8.98
N ASN A 157 4.63 -4.77 -8.37
CA ASN A 157 4.39 -6.22 -8.54
C ASN A 157 3.44 -6.55 -9.70
N VAL A 158 2.94 -5.55 -10.43
CA VAL A 158 2.07 -5.76 -11.60
C VAL A 158 2.85 -6.45 -12.72
N CYS A 159 2.23 -7.45 -13.32
CA CYS A 159 2.77 -8.24 -14.42
C CYS A 159 1.84 -8.26 -15.64
N GLN A 160 2.30 -8.86 -16.74
CA GLN A 160 1.53 -8.95 -17.98
C GLN A 160 0.20 -9.69 -17.79
N GLU A 161 0.21 -10.71 -16.99
CA GLU A 161 -0.94 -11.58 -16.72
C GLU A 161 -2.10 -10.84 -16.05
N ASP A 162 -1.81 -9.82 -15.24
CA ASP A 162 -2.86 -8.96 -14.64
C ASP A 162 -3.66 -8.23 -15.72
N PHE A 163 -2.98 -7.74 -16.78
CA PHE A 163 -3.65 -7.12 -17.92
C PHE A 163 -4.39 -8.14 -18.79
N GLU A 164 -3.84 -9.33 -18.97
CA GLU A 164 -4.49 -10.39 -19.76
C GLU A 164 -5.82 -10.81 -19.11
N VAL A 165 -5.83 -11.05 -17.79
CA VAL A 165 -7.04 -11.38 -17.04
C VAL A 165 -8.01 -10.20 -17.01
N ALA A 166 -7.54 -8.98 -16.84
CA ALA A 166 -8.39 -7.80 -16.91
C ALA A 166 -9.08 -7.68 -18.29
N SER A 167 -8.34 -7.90 -19.37
CA SER A 167 -8.88 -7.93 -20.73
C SER A 167 -9.91 -9.05 -20.91
N PHE A 168 -9.64 -10.23 -20.39
CA PHE A 168 -10.59 -11.35 -20.39
C PHE A 168 -11.87 -10.99 -19.64
N LEU A 169 -11.80 -10.45 -18.42
CA LEU A 169 -12.97 -10.07 -17.63
C LEU A 169 -13.78 -8.96 -18.30
N LEU A 170 -13.13 -8.01 -18.98
CA LEU A 170 -13.81 -7.01 -19.79
C LEU A 170 -14.57 -7.65 -20.97
N ALA A 171 -13.97 -8.64 -21.64
CA ALA A 171 -14.63 -9.41 -22.70
C ALA A 171 -15.84 -10.24 -22.18
N GLN A 172 -15.83 -10.62 -20.89
CA GLN A 172 -16.98 -11.23 -20.21
C GLN A 172 -18.05 -10.21 -19.79
N GLY A 173 -17.86 -8.93 -20.03
CA GLY A 173 -18.83 -7.87 -19.75
C GLY A 173 -18.65 -7.14 -18.42
N ALA A 174 -17.45 -7.21 -17.82
CA ALA A 174 -17.14 -6.42 -16.62
C ALA A 174 -17.32 -4.91 -16.85
N SER A 175 -17.85 -4.22 -15.87
CA SER A 175 -18.17 -2.78 -15.93
C SER A 175 -17.09 -1.93 -15.28
N LEU A 176 -16.26 -1.23 -16.07
CA LEU A 176 -15.26 -0.29 -15.56
C LEU A 176 -15.87 0.89 -14.79
N SER A 177 -17.10 1.30 -15.12
CA SER A 177 -17.77 2.37 -14.36
C SER A 177 -18.08 1.94 -12.93
N MET A 178 -18.49 0.68 -12.74
CA MET A 178 -18.70 0.12 -11.40
C MET A 178 -17.37 -0.09 -10.65
N VAL A 179 -16.32 -0.59 -11.32
CA VAL A 179 -14.97 -0.69 -10.74
C VAL A 179 -14.53 0.66 -10.20
N LYS A 180 -14.61 1.73 -11.02
CA LYS A 180 -14.28 3.09 -10.59
C LYS A 180 -15.07 3.54 -9.35
N GLU A 181 -16.35 3.21 -9.28
CA GLU A 181 -17.22 3.59 -8.17
C GLU A 181 -16.83 2.87 -6.86
N PHE A 182 -16.43 1.60 -6.93
CA PHE A 182 -15.99 0.85 -5.75
C PHE A 182 -14.62 1.28 -5.26
N LEU A 183 -13.74 1.74 -6.16
CA LEU A 183 -12.39 2.19 -5.84
C LEU A 183 -12.30 3.67 -5.48
N ALA A 184 -13.42 4.40 -5.49
CA ALA A 184 -13.42 5.81 -5.11
C ALA A 184 -12.87 5.97 -3.67
N PRO A 185 -11.79 6.75 -3.46
CA PRO A 185 -11.09 6.82 -2.18
C PRO A 185 -11.95 7.44 -1.07
N LEU A 186 -12.81 8.41 -1.44
CA LEU A 186 -13.74 9.09 -0.52
C LEU A 186 -15.16 8.78 -0.97
N GLN A 187 -15.86 7.94 -0.20
CA GLN A 187 -17.13 7.34 -0.63
C GLN A 187 -18.37 8.11 -0.19
N ASP A 188 -18.26 9.02 0.75
CA ASP A 188 -19.40 9.79 1.26
C ASP A 188 -19.08 11.27 1.51
N LYS A 189 -20.16 12.09 1.70
CA LYS A 189 -20.02 13.52 1.96
C LYS A 189 -19.27 13.82 3.25
N GLN A 190 -19.38 12.96 4.27
CA GLN A 190 -18.71 13.18 5.54
C GLN A 190 -17.21 13.04 5.38
N GLN A 191 -16.74 12.02 4.63
CA GLN A 191 -15.33 11.84 4.31
C GLN A 191 -14.78 13.02 3.50
N LEU A 192 -15.54 13.56 2.55
CA LEU A 192 -15.14 14.75 1.78
C LEU A 192 -15.00 16.00 2.67
N VAL A 193 -15.92 16.20 3.62
CA VAL A 193 -15.84 17.30 4.57
C VAL A 193 -14.60 17.14 5.47
N LEU A 194 -14.39 15.95 6.01
CA LEU A 194 -13.23 15.62 6.83
C LEU A 194 -11.91 15.80 6.08
N PHE A 195 -11.86 15.39 4.82
CA PHE A 195 -10.70 15.58 3.95
C PHE A 195 -10.37 17.08 3.78
N HIS A 196 -11.38 17.88 3.47
CA HIS A 196 -11.21 19.32 3.34
C HIS A 196 -10.74 19.97 4.64
N GLU A 197 -11.35 19.62 5.78
CA GLU A 197 -10.93 20.11 7.09
C GLU A 197 -9.51 19.66 7.45
N LEU A 198 -9.12 18.41 7.10
CA LEU A 198 -7.79 17.89 7.32
C LEU A 198 -6.76 18.73 6.57
N LEU A 199 -6.98 18.98 5.28
CA LEU A 199 -6.07 19.79 4.47
C LEU A 199 -5.93 21.22 5.01
N GLN A 200 -7.01 21.83 5.54
CA GLN A 200 -6.95 23.16 6.14
C GLN A 200 -6.18 23.21 7.47
N LYS A 201 -6.15 22.09 8.21
CA LYS A 201 -5.46 21.98 9.51
C LYS A 201 -4.10 21.30 9.41
N LEU A 202 -3.63 21.06 8.19
CA LEU A 202 -2.34 20.40 7.95
C LEU A 202 -1.21 21.35 8.35
N GLU A 203 -0.35 20.88 9.22
CA GLU A 203 0.86 21.57 9.67
C GLU A 203 2.09 20.85 9.08
N ARG A 204 3.07 21.63 8.62
CA ARG A 204 4.34 21.11 8.08
C ARG A 204 5.47 21.45 9.05
N SER A 205 6.27 20.48 9.36
CA SER A 205 7.44 20.61 10.24
C SER A 205 8.63 19.84 9.68
N HIS A 206 9.83 20.12 10.17
CA HIS A 206 11.03 19.40 9.77
C HIS A 206 11.64 18.70 10.97
N HIS A 207 11.88 17.40 10.84
CA HIS A 207 12.44 16.55 11.87
C HIS A 207 13.65 15.79 11.28
N ARG A 208 14.84 16.08 11.80
CA ARG A 208 16.12 15.49 11.33
C ARG A 208 16.35 15.57 9.82
N GLY A 209 15.83 16.59 9.16
CA GLY A 209 15.97 16.80 7.72
C GLY A 209 14.85 16.22 6.86
N HIS A 210 13.88 15.52 7.46
CA HIS A 210 12.66 15.02 6.81
C HIS A 210 11.52 16.02 6.95
N GLU A 211 10.71 16.15 5.90
CA GLU A 211 9.47 16.92 5.97
C GLU A 211 8.35 16.05 6.56
N VAL A 212 7.79 16.49 7.68
CA VAL A 212 6.72 15.79 8.39
C VAL A 212 5.46 16.66 8.37
N HIS A 213 4.40 16.09 7.80
CA HIS A 213 3.08 16.66 7.85
C HIS A 213 2.31 16.11 9.04
N SER A 214 1.58 16.92 9.75
CA SER A 214 0.70 16.49 10.83
C SER A 214 -0.62 17.23 10.82
N CYS A 215 -1.66 16.60 11.33
CA CYS A 215 -2.98 17.19 11.45
C CYS A 215 -3.62 16.77 12.78
N PHE A 216 -4.13 17.73 13.55
CA PHE A 216 -4.89 17.46 14.76
C PHE A 216 -6.34 17.88 14.60
N MET A 217 -7.27 16.92 14.72
CA MET A 217 -8.71 17.14 14.61
C MET A 217 -9.44 16.69 15.86
N GLU A 218 -10.31 17.56 16.39
CA GLU A 218 -11.28 17.19 17.43
C GLU A 218 -12.58 16.77 16.77
N LEU A 219 -13.07 15.58 17.12
CA LEU A 219 -14.26 14.98 16.56
C LEU A 219 -15.29 14.72 17.67
N ASP A 220 -16.54 15.13 17.42
CA ASP A 220 -17.63 14.94 18.39
C ASP A 220 -18.23 13.55 18.36
N GLU A 221 -18.18 12.88 17.21
CA GLU A 221 -18.77 11.56 16.96
C GLU A 221 -17.77 10.64 16.26
N ASP A 222 -18.05 9.32 16.29
CA ASP A 222 -17.26 8.35 15.55
C ASP A 222 -17.44 8.56 14.05
N CYS A 223 -16.32 8.80 13.38
CA CYS A 223 -16.24 8.90 11.93
C CYS A 223 -15.59 7.64 11.37
N GLN A 224 -16.25 7.03 10.40
CA GLN A 224 -15.68 5.90 9.66
C GLN A 224 -14.81 6.42 8.50
N GLY A 225 -13.79 5.63 8.13
CA GLY A 225 -12.97 5.93 6.96
C GLY A 225 -11.91 7.01 7.16
N LEU A 226 -11.57 7.38 8.40
CA LEU A 226 -10.47 8.34 8.67
C LEU A 226 -9.14 7.88 8.08
N GLY A 227 -8.89 6.56 8.00
CA GLY A 227 -7.73 6.00 7.31
C GLY A 227 -7.70 6.36 5.82
N SER A 228 -8.83 6.23 5.12
CA SER A 228 -8.94 6.59 3.69
C SER A 228 -8.82 8.10 3.47
N VAL A 229 -9.35 8.90 4.40
CA VAL A 229 -9.20 10.38 4.35
C VAL A 229 -7.73 10.76 4.49
N LEU A 230 -7.00 10.15 5.44
CA LEU A 230 -5.57 10.43 5.63
C LEU A 230 -4.73 9.92 4.45
N GLU A 231 -5.05 8.75 3.91
CA GLU A 231 -4.40 8.20 2.73
C GLU A 231 -4.51 9.15 1.54
N GLN A 232 -5.72 9.63 1.27
CA GLN A 232 -5.94 10.59 0.19
C GLN A 232 -5.18 11.91 0.41
N ALA A 233 -5.08 12.37 1.65
CA ALA A 233 -4.29 13.55 1.97
C ALA A 233 -2.78 13.30 1.78
N PHE A 234 -2.30 12.12 2.15
CA PHE A 234 -0.91 11.70 1.95
C PHE A 234 -0.53 11.71 0.46
N GLU A 235 -1.40 11.17 -0.40
CA GLU A 235 -1.20 11.14 -1.85
C GLU A 235 -1.24 12.54 -2.49
N VAL A 236 -2.22 13.37 -2.11
CA VAL A 236 -2.41 14.73 -2.68
C VAL A 236 -1.28 15.66 -2.27
N GLU A 237 -0.86 15.61 -1.01
CA GLU A 237 0.24 16.42 -0.48
C GLU A 237 1.63 15.90 -0.86
N GLN A 238 1.72 14.67 -1.42
CA GLN A 238 2.98 13.99 -1.73
C GLN A 238 3.95 13.99 -0.52
N ALA A 239 3.38 13.78 0.67
CA ALA A 239 4.11 13.89 1.92
C ALA A 239 5.12 12.74 2.08
N GLU A 240 6.30 13.01 2.65
CA GLU A 240 7.24 11.97 3.07
C GLU A 240 6.68 11.21 4.28
N ILE A 241 6.14 11.93 5.25
CA ILE A 241 5.50 11.42 6.46
C ILE A 241 4.25 12.24 6.73
N LEU A 242 3.13 11.56 7.00
CA LEU A 242 1.89 12.20 7.43
C LEU A 242 1.31 11.49 8.65
N ILE A 243 1.04 12.24 9.72
CA ILE A 243 0.41 11.73 10.94
C ILE A 243 -0.88 12.50 11.22
N GLY A 244 -1.99 11.76 11.24
CA GLY A 244 -3.30 12.28 11.66
C GLY A 244 -3.61 11.93 13.11
N PHE A 245 -3.98 12.95 13.88
CA PHE A 245 -4.42 12.84 15.26
C PHE A 245 -5.91 13.19 15.34
N PHE A 246 -6.77 12.19 15.62
CA PHE A 246 -8.21 12.34 15.68
C PHE A 246 -8.69 12.14 17.11
N PHE A 247 -8.99 13.23 17.79
CA PHE A 247 -9.36 13.23 19.20
C PHE A 247 -10.88 13.20 19.39
N PHE A 248 -11.41 12.08 19.88
CA PHE A 248 -12.81 11.90 20.24
C PHE A 248 -13.02 12.39 21.68
N LYS A 249 -13.30 13.69 21.83
CA LYS A 249 -13.36 14.36 23.11
C LYS A 249 -14.35 13.72 24.09
N LYS A 250 -15.56 13.39 23.63
CA LYS A 250 -16.59 12.75 24.45
C LYS A 250 -16.20 11.36 24.98
N LYS A 251 -15.28 10.67 24.29
CA LYS A 251 -14.81 9.33 24.65
C LYS A 251 -13.47 9.32 25.36
N GLY A 252 -12.78 10.45 25.43
CA GLY A 252 -11.42 10.52 25.97
C GLY A 252 -10.45 9.60 25.22
N LYS A 253 -10.54 9.56 23.88
CA LYS A 253 -9.72 8.69 23.03
C LYS A 253 -9.09 9.47 21.91
N LEU A 254 -7.81 9.22 21.66
CA LEU A 254 -7.08 9.70 20.50
C LEU A 254 -6.80 8.53 19.55
N LEU A 255 -7.31 8.60 18.33
CA LEU A 255 -6.91 7.73 17.24
C LEU A 255 -5.75 8.41 16.51
N ILE A 256 -4.67 7.68 16.33
CA ILE A 256 -3.46 8.09 15.62
C ILE A 256 -3.35 7.23 14.38
N ILE A 257 -3.18 7.84 13.22
CA ILE A 257 -2.96 7.13 11.96
C ILE A 257 -1.72 7.74 11.32
N GLY A 258 -0.76 6.90 10.93
CA GLY A 258 0.49 7.32 10.30
C GLY A 258 0.65 6.71 8.92
N ARG A 259 1.23 7.51 8.02
CA ARG A 259 1.69 7.11 6.69
C ARG A 259 3.12 7.60 6.49
N ALA A 260 3.94 6.78 5.82
CA ALA A 260 5.29 7.16 5.43
C ALA A 260 5.60 6.65 4.03
N ALA A 261 6.35 7.41 3.26
CA ALA A 261 6.95 6.97 2.03
C ALA A 261 7.99 5.87 2.29
N LYS A 262 8.48 5.21 1.25
CA LYS A 262 9.44 4.10 1.40
C LYS A 262 10.68 4.55 2.18
N ASN A 263 10.99 3.80 3.24
CA ASN A 263 12.20 3.91 4.06
C ASN A 263 12.34 5.16 4.94
N GLU A 264 11.43 6.13 4.90
CA GLU A 264 11.57 7.38 5.67
C GLU A 264 11.35 7.14 7.18
N ALA A 265 10.28 6.44 7.54
CA ALA A 265 9.97 6.10 8.93
C ALA A 265 9.29 4.73 9.05
N ASN A 266 9.38 4.11 10.23
CA ASN A 266 8.66 2.87 10.55
C ASN A 266 7.39 3.19 11.36
N MET A 267 6.25 3.33 10.67
CA MET A 267 4.97 3.65 11.31
C MET A 267 4.47 2.54 12.24
N GLY A 268 4.77 1.27 11.93
CA GLY A 268 4.43 0.16 12.82
C GLY A 268 5.14 0.25 14.16
N GLU A 269 6.43 0.55 14.17
CA GLU A 269 7.24 0.73 15.38
C GLU A 269 6.82 1.98 16.17
N LEU A 270 6.65 3.11 15.47
CA LEU A 270 6.15 4.33 16.08
C LEU A 270 4.86 4.09 16.86
N LEU A 271 3.88 3.47 16.22
CA LEU A 271 2.55 3.33 16.81
C LEU A 271 2.43 2.16 17.79
N ALA A 272 3.33 1.16 17.72
CA ALA A 272 3.43 0.12 18.73
C ALA A 272 3.77 0.68 20.12
N ALA A 273 4.60 1.72 20.18
CA ALA A 273 4.92 2.42 21.45
C ALA A 273 3.69 3.10 22.09
N PHE A 274 2.64 3.34 21.31
CA PHE A 274 1.37 3.96 21.75
C PHE A 274 0.19 2.97 21.72
N GLY A 275 0.46 1.67 21.87
CA GLY A 275 -0.58 0.62 21.95
C GLY A 275 -1.29 0.33 20.62
N GLY A 276 -0.70 0.74 19.52
CA GLY A 276 -1.15 0.45 18.17
C GLY A 276 -0.23 -0.57 17.46
N GLY A 277 -0.14 -0.44 16.15
CA GLY A 277 0.73 -1.26 15.31
C GLY A 277 0.52 -0.98 13.83
N GLY A 278 1.12 -1.81 13.00
CA GLY A 278 1.03 -1.68 11.54
C GLY A 278 2.26 -2.21 10.85
N HIS A 279 2.45 -1.76 9.61
CA HIS A 279 3.62 -2.04 8.80
C HIS A 279 4.53 -0.81 8.74
N ARG A 280 5.68 -0.94 8.10
CA ARG A 280 6.66 0.14 7.99
C ARG A 280 6.06 1.44 7.42
N GLN A 281 5.22 1.33 6.38
CA GLN A 281 4.65 2.49 5.68
C GLN A 281 3.31 2.99 6.24
N ALA A 282 2.61 2.17 7.03
CA ALA A 282 1.27 2.47 7.50
C ALA A 282 1.01 1.87 8.87
N GLY A 283 0.48 2.66 9.78
CA GLY A 283 0.10 2.16 11.09
C GLY A 283 -1.05 2.95 11.70
N SER A 284 -1.67 2.38 12.72
CA SER A 284 -2.68 3.07 13.51
C SER A 284 -2.66 2.61 14.96
N GLY A 285 -3.10 3.48 15.86
CA GLY A 285 -3.23 3.17 17.28
C GLY A 285 -4.31 4.02 17.94
N THR A 286 -4.89 3.52 19.01
CA THR A 286 -5.88 4.26 19.80
C THR A 286 -5.43 4.32 21.24
N VAL A 287 -5.30 5.55 21.76
CA VAL A 287 -4.82 5.81 23.12
C VAL A 287 -5.95 6.50 23.92
N LYS A 288 -6.14 6.09 25.17
CA LYS A 288 -6.97 6.88 26.10
C LYS A 288 -6.21 8.14 26.47
N ALA A 289 -6.84 9.29 26.34
CA ALA A 289 -6.23 10.58 26.59
C ALA A 289 -7.28 11.56 27.15
N GLU A 290 -6.92 12.27 28.22
CA GLU A 290 -7.68 13.42 28.69
C GLU A 290 -7.33 14.66 27.87
N ASP A 291 -6.05 14.77 27.48
CA ASP A 291 -5.53 15.79 26.58
C ASP A 291 -4.90 15.12 25.35
N GLY A 292 -5.62 15.18 24.23
CA GLY A 292 -5.17 14.61 22.95
C GLY A 292 -3.94 15.33 22.38
N ARG A 293 -3.79 16.65 22.61
CA ARG A 293 -2.64 17.43 22.12
C ARG A 293 -1.35 17.06 22.87
N ALA A 294 -1.43 16.83 24.17
CA ALA A 294 -0.28 16.38 24.95
C ALA A 294 0.22 15.00 24.50
N VAL A 295 -0.69 14.11 24.09
CA VAL A 295 -0.29 12.79 23.51
C VAL A 295 0.26 12.98 22.11
N ALA A 296 -0.33 13.83 21.27
CA ALA A 296 0.17 14.11 19.93
C ALA A 296 1.62 14.66 19.98
N ALA A 297 1.90 15.59 20.89
CA ALA A 297 3.27 16.09 21.09
C ALA A 297 4.26 14.97 21.43
N LYS A 298 3.90 14.05 22.34
CA LYS A 298 4.75 12.89 22.68
C LYS A 298 4.99 11.97 21.49
N VAL A 299 4.00 11.78 20.61
CA VAL A 299 4.16 10.98 19.38
C VAL A 299 5.15 11.66 18.45
N MET A 300 5.07 12.98 18.29
CA MET A 300 6.00 13.74 17.44
C MET A 300 7.43 13.73 18.01
N ASP A 301 7.59 13.87 19.34
CA ASP A 301 8.89 13.77 20.02
C ASP A 301 9.50 12.35 19.81
N TYR A 302 8.67 11.32 19.91
CA TYR A 302 9.12 9.95 19.71
C TYR A 302 9.46 9.65 18.24
N LEU A 303 8.68 10.21 17.30
CA LEU A 303 9.00 10.17 15.87
C LEU A 303 10.40 10.79 15.62
N ASP A 304 10.66 11.98 16.16
CA ASP A 304 11.95 12.65 16.01
C ASP A 304 13.11 11.79 16.53
N ALA A 305 12.89 11.05 17.62
CA ALA A 305 13.87 10.13 18.16
C ALA A 305 14.10 8.88 17.28
N LEU A 306 13.06 8.39 16.59
CA LEU A 306 13.11 7.23 15.71
C LEU A 306 13.71 7.52 14.33
N LEU A 307 13.57 8.76 13.84
CA LEU A 307 14.05 9.13 12.52
C LEU A 307 15.59 9.10 12.46
N GLU A 308 16.12 8.43 11.45
CA GLU A 308 17.51 8.61 11.07
C GLU A 308 17.69 9.98 10.40
N PRO A 309 18.80 10.69 10.64
CA PRO A 309 19.03 11.97 9.96
C PRO A 309 19.01 11.79 8.43
N ALA A 310 18.33 12.70 7.73
CA ALA A 310 18.35 12.68 6.27
C ALA A 310 19.78 12.85 5.76
N PRO A 311 20.19 12.14 4.68
CA PRO A 311 21.52 12.26 4.12
C PRO A 311 21.82 13.70 3.71
N THR A 312 22.97 14.19 4.12
CA THR A 312 23.45 15.52 3.76
C THR A 312 24.33 15.47 2.51
N ALA A 313 24.56 16.62 1.89
CA ALA A 313 25.54 16.70 0.79
C ALA A 313 26.90 16.14 1.19
N ARG A 314 27.29 16.28 2.46
CA ARG A 314 28.56 15.75 2.97
C ARG A 314 28.61 14.21 2.90
N ASP A 315 27.49 13.54 3.10
CA ASP A 315 27.44 12.06 3.18
C ASP A 315 27.55 11.42 1.78
N ILE A 316 27.18 12.17 0.73
CA ILE A 316 27.17 11.69 -0.67
C ILE A 316 28.15 12.41 -1.58
N MET A 317 28.79 13.49 -1.11
CA MET A 317 29.77 14.22 -1.93
C MET A 317 31.03 13.39 -2.17
N SER A 318 31.68 13.59 -3.31
CA SER A 318 33.03 13.07 -3.52
C SER A 318 34.01 13.81 -2.60
N PRO A 319 34.78 13.11 -1.74
CA PRO A 319 35.67 13.77 -0.79
C PRO A 319 36.88 14.44 -1.47
N GLU A 320 37.30 13.92 -2.62
CA GLU A 320 38.34 14.49 -3.46
C GLU A 320 37.69 15.19 -4.64
N VAL A 321 37.63 16.50 -4.59
CA VAL A 321 37.06 17.31 -5.66
C VAL A 321 38.12 17.60 -6.71
N GLY A 322 37.96 17.04 -7.90
CA GLY A 322 38.79 17.41 -9.08
C GLY A 322 38.53 18.86 -9.45
N CYS A 323 39.58 19.69 -9.45
CA CYS A 323 39.49 21.11 -9.74
C CYS A 323 40.29 21.46 -10.99
N LEU A 324 39.86 22.55 -11.64
CA LEU A 324 40.60 23.21 -12.74
C LEU A 324 41.33 24.46 -12.20
N ARG A 325 42.32 24.96 -12.94
CA ARG A 325 42.96 26.23 -12.68
C ARG A 325 42.44 27.29 -13.65
N ASP A 326 42.30 28.52 -13.20
CA ASP A 326 41.87 29.65 -14.01
C ASP A 326 42.87 30.02 -15.14
N SER A 327 44.14 29.66 -14.97
CA SER A 327 45.19 29.80 -15.95
C SER A 327 45.17 28.73 -17.07
N GLN A 328 44.38 27.66 -16.96
CA GLN A 328 44.28 26.61 -17.99
C GLN A 328 43.54 27.10 -19.24
N THR A 329 44.02 26.70 -20.40
CA THR A 329 43.27 26.88 -21.66
C THR A 329 42.00 26.01 -21.67
N LEU A 330 41.04 26.41 -22.51
CA LEU A 330 39.79 25.62 -22.69
C LEU A 330 40.06 24.18 -23.16
N LEU A 331 41.12 23.95 -23.91
CA LEU A 331 41.52 22.61 -24.33
C LEU A 331 42.04 21.79 -23.17
N GLU A 332 42.94 22.35 -22.35
CA GLU A 332 43.49 21.69 -21.17
C GLU A 332 42.40 21.40 -20.16
N ALA A 333 41.50 22.34 -19.93
CA ALA A 333 40.33 22.16 -19.08
C ALA A 333 39.40 21.04 -19.59
N SER A 334 39.15 20.96 -20.90
CA SER A 334 38.35 19.89 -21.50
C SER A 334 38.98 18.52 -21.29
N LEU A 335 40.29 18.39 -21.53
CA LEU A 335 41.05 17.15 -21.36
C LEU A 335 41.13 16.74 -19.87
N ALA A 336 41.17 17.71 -18.96
CA ALA A 336 41.15 17.45 -17.53
C ALA A 336 39.78 16.91 -17.07
N LEU A 337 38.68 17.51 -17.51
CA LEU A 337 37.32 17.04 -17.25
C LEU A 337 37.09 15.63 -17.81
N GLU A 338 37.59 15.34 -19.00
CA GLU A 338 37.49 14.00 -19.61
C GLU A 338 38.27 12.96 -18.77
N ARG A 339 39.49 13.26 -18.35
CA ARG A 339 40.28 12.37 -17.45
C ARG A 339 39.60 12.11 -16.11
N MET A 340 38.93 13.11 -15.56
CA MET A 340 38.18 12.99 -14.32
C MET A 340 36.80 12.31 -14.50
N ALA A 341 36.38 12.05 -15.72
CA ALA A 341 35.02 11.61 -16.08
C ALA A 341 33.93 12.55 -15.54
N HIS A 342 34.18 13.85 -15.52
CA HIS A 342 33.29 14.87 -15.00
C HIS A 342 32.76 15.78 -16.10
N THR A 343 31.50 16.21 -15.96
CA THR A 343 30.90 17.18 -16.90
C THR A 343 31.18 18.64 -16.53
N GLY A 344 31.75 18.88 -15.36
CA GLY A 344 32.15 20.17 -14.85
C GLY A 344 32.96 20.07 -13.56
N ALA A 345 33.73 21.10 -13.25
CA ALA A 345 34.56 21.18 -12.05
C ALA A 345 34.72 22.63 -11.55
N PRO A 346 34.98 22.82 -10.25
CA PRO A 346 35.36 24.11 -9.70
C PRO A 346 36.65 24.60 -10.34
N VAL A 347 36.76 25.92 -10.57
CA VAL A 347 37.96 26.60 -11.04
C VAL A 347 38.59 27.32 -9.86
N LEU A 348 39.86 27.05 -9.62
CA LEU A 348 40.63 27.66 -8.55
C LEU A 348 41.66 28.64 -9.12
N ASN A 349 41.94 29.75 -8.42
CA ASN A 349 43.05 30.62 -8.68
C ASN A 349 44.37 30.02 -8.14
N ASP A 350 45.50 30.73 -8.33
CA ASP A 350 46.81 30.29 -7.86
C ASP A 350 46.93 30.14 -6.32
N GLU A 351 46.07 30.81 -5.58
CA GLU A 351 45.96 30.73 -4.12
C GLU A 351 45.09 29.53 -3.65
N GLY A 352 44.50 28.78 -4.59
CA GLY A 352 43.64 27.64 -4.27
C GLY A 352 42.22 28.04 -3.89
N THR A 353 41.83 29.31 -4.09
CA THR A 353 40.47 29.79 -3.80
C THR A 353 39.55 29.53 -4.99
N PRO A 354 38.32 29.00 -4.78
CA PRO A 354 37.35 28.83 -5.85
C PRO A 354 36.91 30.18 -6.43
N VAL A 355 37.12 30.39 -7.72
CA VAL A 355 36.77 31.62 -8.47
C VAL A 355 35.62 31.40 -9.43
N GLY A 356 35.21 30.14 -9.68
CA GLY A 356 34.13 29.83 -10.58
C GLY A 356 33.89 28.32 -10.70
N PHE A 357 32.98 27.98 -11.61
CA PHE A 357 32.68 26.61 -12.01
C PHE A 357 32.63 26.54 -13.53
N LEU A 358 33.33 25.58 -14.17
CA LEU A 358 33.36 25.41 -15.61
C LEU A 358 32.77 24.08 -16.03
N THR A 359 31.85 24.09 -16.98
CA THR A 359 31.24 22.90 -17.54
C THR A 359 31.66 22.63 -18.99
N LEU A 360 31.50 21.36 -19.46
CA LEU A 360 31.71 21.05 -20.89
C LEU A 360 30.82 21.89 -21.82
N ARG A 361 29.63 22.28 -21.33
CA ARG A 361 28.72 23.18 -22.09
C ARG A 361 29.31 24.59 -22.24
N ASP A 362 29.96 25.10 -21.21
CA ASP A 362 30.58 26.42 -21.25
C ASP A 362 31.82 26.42 -22.19
N ILE A 363 32.62 25.35 -22.13
CA ILE A 363 33.75 25.13 -23.06
C ILE A 363 33.26 25.10 -24.53
N SER A 364 32.14 24.38 -24.77
CA SER A 364 31.55 24.30 -26.11
C SER A 364 31.08 25.67 -26.62
N LYS A 365 30.54 26.53 -25.75
CA LYS A 365 30.12 27.90 -26.07
C LYS A 365 31.35 28.81 -26.33
N GLY A 366 32.36 28.72 -25.46
CA GLY A 366 33.59 29.50 -25.62
C GLY A 366 34.35 29.21 -26.92
N ARG A 367 34.33 27.93 -27.39
CA ARG A 367 34.91 27.56 -28.69
C ARG A 367 34.12 28.11 -29.89
N ARG A 368 32.80 28.35 -29.75
CA ARG A 368 31.98 28.94 -30.85
C ARG A 368 32.04 30.47 -30.89
N GLY A 369 32.39 31.12 -29.79
CA GLY A 369 32.51 32.58 -29.70
C GLY A 369 33.87 33.15 -30.04
N GLY A 370 34.86 32.29 -30.32
CA GLY A 370 36.23 32.68 -30.70
C GLY A 370 36.44 32.67 -32.20
N GLN A 371 35.70 33.50 -32.98
CA GLN A 371 36.07 33.97 -34.29
C GLN A 371 36.44 35.43 -34.23
#